data_a9cbcbdcfba3c3b122264e06947aeb8b
#
_entry.id   a9cbcbdcfba3c3b122264e06947aeb8b
#
_cell.length_a   1.000
_cell.length_b   1.000
_cell.length_c   1.000
_cell.angle_alpha   90.00
_cell.angle_beta   90.00
_cell.angle_gamma   90.00
#
_symmetry.space_group_name_H-M   'P 1'
#
loop_
_entity.id
_entity.type
_entity.pdbx_description
1 polymer ?
#
loop_
_entity_poly.entity_id
_entity_poly.type
_entity_poly.pdbx_seq_one_letter_code
_entity_poly.pdbx_strand_id
1 'polypeptide(L)'
;YNGWILLEINRLKSIEEALSLKQKIVEYPQTLFAMIGSSGRSVKFVVAYTYPDGSLPRSRTDAEVFHAHAYRHALKTYEPRLSYPIELKRPVLEMGCRLSYDADVYYNPDALSIHLEQPVAMPDESAYQERFEKRVPVLVESAGQTLYDQYRYVAIQYEFALQRALEEHGSLSIKVDFKPLLVTLGRLCFAAGVEEEDCVKWTMLYLGNLISEVEIR
;
A
#
# COMPACT_ATOMS: atom_id res chain seq x y z
N TYR A 1 -7.25 -20.61 -4.14
CA TYR A 1 -7.68 -19.48 -3.30
C TYR A 1 -7.51 -19.84 -1.83
N ASN A 2 -6.94 -18.94 -1.05
CA ASN A 2 -6.57 -19.21 0.36
C ASN A 2 -7.45 -18.45 1.38
N GLY A 3 -8.43 -17.68 0.93
CA GLY A 3 -9.31 -16.89 1.80
C GLY A 3 -8.65 -15.70 2.49
N TRP A 4 -7.44 -15.34 2.14
CA TRP A 4 -6.72 -14.23 2.76
C TRP A 4 -7.12 -12.89 2.16
N ILE A 5 -7.43 -11.95 3.02
CA ILE A 5 -7.80 -10.59 2.66
C ILE A 5 -6.74 -9.65 3.16
N LEU A 6 -6.06 -9.00 2.22
CA LEU A 6 -5.07 -7.99 2.48
C LEU A 6 -5.73 -6.62 2.66
N LEU A 7 -5.43 -5.98 3.75
CA LEU A 7 -5.87 -4.63 4.09
C LEU A 7 -4.67 -3.72 4.31
N GLU A 8 -4.81 -2.46 3.93
CA GLU A 8 -3.72 -1.49 4.02
C GLU A 8 -4.25 -0.15 4.53
N ILE A 9 -3.54 0.41 5.51
CA ILE A 9 -3.80 1.76 6.05
C ILE A 9 -2.56 2.59 5.76
N ASN A 10 -2.73 3.61 4.93
CA ASN A 10 -1.68 4.47 4.45
C ASN A 10 -1.76 5.88 5.03
N ARG A 11 -0.74 6.69 4.77
CA ARG A 11 -0.68 8.12 5.11
C ARG A 11 -0.74 8.41 6.61
N LEU A 12 -0.11 7.55 7.40
CA LEU A 12 0.09 7.80 8.82
C LEU A 12 1.10 8.94 9.02
N LYS A 13 0.99 9.66 10.11
CA LYS A 13 1.79 10.86 10.38
C LYS A 13 3.25 10.52 10.67
N SER A 14 3.48 9.40 11.35
CA SER A 14 4.82 8.99 11.77
C SER A 14 4.94 7.46 11.88
N ILE A 15 6.16 6.98 12.07
CA ILE A 15 6.44 5.57 12.33
C ILE A 15 5.87 5.11 13.68
N GLU A 16 5.86 5.98 14.68
CA GLU A 16 5.31 5.70 16.00
C GLU A 16 3.80 5.46 15.94
N GLU A 17 3.11 6.26 15.11
CA GLU A 17 1.68 6.06 14.84
C GLU A 17 1.44 4.73 14.14
N ALA A 18 2.28 4.37 13.16
CA ALA A 18 2.20 3.10 12.47
C ALA A 18 2.45 1.91 13.40
N LEU A 19 3.45 2.00 14.28
CA LEU A 19 3.73 0.98 15.28
C LEU A 19 2.58 0.83 16.27
N SER A 20 2.03 1.94 16.78
CA SER A 20 0.88 1.93 17.67
C SER A 20 -0.36 1.31 17.02
N LEU A 21 -0.60 1.65 15.74
CA LEU A 21 -1.70 1.08 14.98
C LEU A 21 -1.50 -0.42 14.73
N LYS A 22 -0.28 -0.84 14.37
CA LYS A 22 0.07 -2.26 14.21
C LYS A 22 -0.19 -3.04 15.48
N GLN A 23 0.20 -2.49 16.67
CA GLN A 23 -0.10 -3.12 17.96
C GLN A 23 -1.60 -3.31 18.19
N LYS A 24 -2.43 -2.32 17.87
CA LYS A 24 -3.89 -2.46 17.94
C LYS A 24 -4.43 -3.54 17.00
N ILE A 25 -3.86 -3.63 15.79
CA ILE A 25 -4.29 -4.63 14.80
C ILE A 25 -3.96 -6.04 15.28
N VAL A 26 -2.81 -6.26 15.90
CA VAL A 26 -2.41 -7.61 16.35
C VAL A 26 -3.15 -8.08 17.62
N GLU A 27 -3.85 -7.19 18.32
CA GLU A 27 -4.75 -7.56 19.41
C GLU A 27 -6.01 -8.32 18.93
N TYR A 28 -6.35 -8.19 17.64
CA TYR A 28 -7.47 -8.94 17.09
C TYR A 28 -7.05 -10.38 16.78
N PRO A 29 -7.73 -11.38 17.38
CA PRO A 29 -7.38 -12.79 17.17
C PRO A 29 -7.53 -13.28 15.74
N GLN A 30 -8.19 -12.50 14.87
CA GLN A 30 -8.34 -12.77 13.44
C GLN A 30 -7.16 -12.28 12.60
N THR A 31 -6.23 -11.53 13.19
CA THR A 31 -5.06 -11.03 12.46
C THR A 31 -4.06 -12.16 12.23
N LEU A 32 -3.93 -12.57 10.98
CA LEU A 32 -2.98 -13.59 10.55
C LEU A 32 -1.57 -13.03 10.41
N PHE A 33 -1.48 -11.82 9.85
CA PHE A 33 -0.21 -11.18 9.53
C PHE A 33 -0.35 -9.67 9.65
N ALA A 34 0.70 -8.99 10.13
CA ALA A 34 0.78 -7.53 10.11
C ALA A 34 2.21 -7.06 10.01
N MET A 35 2.43 -6.03 9.18
CA MET A 35 3.74 -5.41 9.01
C MET A 35 3.63 -3.91 8.77
N ILE A 36 4.70 -3.20 9.08
CA ILE A 36 4.89 -1.80 8.67
C ILE A 36 5.30 -1.77 7.19
N GLY A 37 4.69 -0.90 6.41
CA GLY A 37 5.08 -0.70 5.02
C GLY A 37 6.42 0.02 4.88
N SER A 38 7.03 -0.04 3.69
CA SER A 38 8.38 0.46 3.40
C SER A 38 8.58 1.96 3.70
N SER A 39 7.52 2.75 3.65
CA SER A 39 7.57 4.18 4.01
C SER A 39 7.63 4.46 5.52
N GLY A 40 7.45 3.44 6.37
CA GLY A 40 7.27 3.63 7.81
C GLY A 40 5.94 4.31 8.21
N ARG A 41 5.08 4.63 7.25
CA ARG A 41 3.83 5.39 7.43
C ARG A 41 2.61 4.65 6.91
N SER A 42 2.70 3.33 6.85
CA SER A 42 1.59 2.46 6.50
C SER A 42 1.65 1.18 7.29
N VAL A 43 0.49 0.58 7.49
CA VAL A 43 0.37 -0.75 8.07
C VAL A 43 -0.37 -1.64 7.10
N LYS A 44 0.18 -2.80 6.83
CA LYS A 44 -0.44 -3.84 6.01
C LYS A 44 -0.77 -5.02 6.91
N PHE A 45 -1.95 -5.55 6.78
CA PHE A 45 -2.36 -6.70 7.57
C PHE A 45 -3.27 -7.62 6.78
N VAL A 46 -3.27 -8.87 7.16
CA VAL A 46 -4.02 -9.94 6.51
C VAL A 46 -4.94 -10.60 7.54
N VAL A 47 -6.17 -10.83 7.13
CA VAL A 47 -7.16 -11.59 7.87
C VAL A 47 -7.69 -12.73 7.00
N ALA A 48 -8.02 -13.86 7.62
CA ALA A 48 -8.51 -15.03 6.91
C ALA A 48 -10.04 -15.12 6.95
N TYR A 49 -10.62 -15.51 5.83
CA TYR A 49 -12.07 -15.71 5.66
C TYR A 49 -12.35 -17.10 5.12
N THR A 50 -13.39 -17.72 5.63
CA THR A 50 -13.89 -19.03 5.17
C THR A 50 -15.42 -19.02 5.14
N TYR A 51 -16.02 -20.06 4.55
CA TYR A 51 -17.42 -20.38 4.81
C TYR A 51 -17.61 -20.86 6.26
N PRO A 52 -18.87 -20.94 6.76
CA PRO A 52 -19.15 -21.36 8.13
C PRO A 52 -18.66 -22.78 8.46
N ASP A 53 -18.57 -23.65 7.45
CA ASP A 53 -18.02 -25.00 7.55
C ASP A 53 -16.49 -25.08 7.48
N GLY A 54 -15.80 -23.92 7.41
CA GLY A 54 -14.36 -23.82 7.26
C GLY A 54 -13.84 -24.05 5.85
N SER A 55 -14.72 -24.36 4.88
CA SER A 55 -14.32 -24.54 3.49
C SER A 55 -14.08 -23.21 2.76
N LEU A 56 -13.47 -23.30 1.58
CA LEU A 56 -13.19 -22.18 0.67
C LEU A 56 -13.85 -22.42 -0.69
N PRO A 57 -14.11 -21.36 -1.47
CA PRO A 57 -14.61 -21.49 -2.83
C PRO A 57 -13.72 -22.37 -3.69
N ARG A 58 -14.34 -23.23 -4.50
CA ARG A 58 -13.63 -24.18 -5.35
C ARG A 58 -13.45 -23.71 -6.79
N SER A 59 -14.37 -22.90 -7.29
CA SER A 59 -14.26 -22.32 -8.63
C SER A 59 -13.64 -20.91 -8.57
N ARG A 60 -13.05 -20.45 -9.68
CA ARG A 60 -12.50 -19.10 -9.78
C ARG A 60 -13.62 -18.05 -9.62
N THR A 61 -14.74 -18.24 -10.27
CA THR A 61 -15.88 -17.33 -10.20
C THR A 61 -16.41 -17.18 -8.78
N ASP A 62 -16.60 -18.30 -8.06
CA ASP A 62 -17.05 -18.27 -6.67
C ASP A 62 -16.00 -17.60 -5.77
N ALA A 63 -14.72 -17.83 -6.05
CA ALA A 63 -13.63 -17.18 -5.31
C ALA A 63 -13.61 -15.66 -5.52
N GLU A 64 -13.85 -15.17 -6.73
CA GLU A 64 -13.94 -13.74 -7.05
C GLU A 64 -15.09 -13.08 -6.28
N VAL A 65 -16.28 -13.70 -6.29
CA VAL A 65 -17.45 -13.21 -5.55
C VAL A 65 -17.19 -13.23 -4.04
N PHE A 66 -16.68 -14.35 -3.53
CA PHE A 66 -16.37 -14.48 -2.12
C PHE A 66 -15.32 -13.47 -1.66
N HIS A 67 -14.24 -13.32 -2.43
CA HIS A 67 -13.18 -12.38 -2.11
C HIS A 67 -13.68 -10.93 -2.06
N ALA A 68 -14.48 -10.52 -3.05
CA ALA A 68 -15.08 -9.20 -3.06
C ALA A 68 -16.00 -8.96 -1.85
N HIS A 69 -16.77 -9.96 -1.46
CA HIS A 69 -17.64 -9.91 -0.27
C HIS A 69 -16.79 -9.83 1.01
N ALA A 70 -15.80 -10.69 1.17
CA ALA A 70 -14.90 -10.73 2.32
C ALA A 70 -14.16 -9.40 2.49
N TYR A 71 -13.64 -8.84 1.39
CA TYR A 71 -12.97 -7.54 1.40
C TYR A 71 -13.90 -6.42 1.89
N ARG A 72 -15.13 -6.35 1.38
CA ARG A 72 -16.11 -5.34 1.83
C ARG A 72 -16.51 -5.53 3.29
N HIS A 73 -16.68 -6.78 3.71
CA HIS A 73 -16.96 -7.09 5.11
C HIS A 73 -15.79 -6.65 6.00
N ALA A 74 -14.55 -6.92 5.59
CA ALA A 74 -13.36 -6.50 6.32
C ALA A 74 -13.29 -4.97 6.46
N LEU A 75 -13.53 -4.20 5.39
CA LEU A 75 -13.60 -2.75 5.46
C LEU A 75 -14.62 -2.27 6.49
N LYS A 76 -15.86 -2.77 6.41
CA LYS A 76 -16.94 -2.40 7.33
C LYS A 76 -16.64 -2.76 8.79
N THR A 77 -15.86 -3.82 9.00
CA THR A 77 -15.54 -4.32 10.34
C THR A 77 -14.37 -3.56 10.96
N TYR A 78 -13.30 -3.33 10.21
CA TYR A 78 -12.05 -2.82 10.75
C TYR A 78 -11.96 -1.29 10.74
N GLU A 79 -12.52 -0.58 9.74
CA GLU A 79 -12.48 0.89 9.72
C GLU A 79 -13.04 1.53 10.99
N PRO A 80 -14.23 1.16 11.48
CA PRO A 80 -14.77 1.74 12.72
C PRO A 80 -13.96 1.37 13.96
N ARG A 81 -13.45 0.14 14.01
CA ARG A 81 -12.71 -0.38 15.17
C ARG A 81 -11.35 0.25 15.32
N LEU A 82 -10.67 0.47 14.20
CA LEU A 82 -9.33 1.05 14.18
C LEU A 82 -9.37 2.58 14.20
N SER A 83 -10.50 3.20 13.84
CA SER A 83 -10.66 4.65 13.64
C SER A 83 -9.72 5.22 12.56
N TYR A 84 -9.34 4.38 11.59
CA TYR A 84 -8.51 4.74 10.45
C TYR A 84 -9.17 4.28 9.15
N PRO A 85 -9.13 5.09 8.08
CA PRO A 85 -9.62 4.68 6.79
C PRO A 85 -8.67 3.60 6.21
N ILE A 86 -9.24 2.48 5.79
CA ILE A 86 -8.51 1.46 5.04
C ILE A 86 -8.50 1.85 3.57
N GLU A 87 -7.36 1.67 2.91
CA GLU A 87 -7.23 1.97 1.49
C GLU A 87 -8.24 1.17 0.67
N LEU A 88 -9.05 1.89 -0.11
CA LEU A 88 -10.07 1.26 -0.93
C LEU A 88 -9.44 0.81 -2.25
N LYS A 89 -9.28 -0.50 -2.41
CA LYS A 89 -8.75 -1.13 -3.63
C LYS A 89 -9.84 -1.95 -4.31
N ARG A 90 -9.71 -2.15 -5.62
CA ARG A 90 -10.56 -3.12 -6.32
C ARG A 90 -10.22 -4.52 -5.80
N PRO A 91 -11.20 -5.27 -5.26
CA PRO A 91 -10.94 -6.59 -4.72
C PRO A 91 -10.78 -7.60 -5.86
N VAL A 92 -9.55 -7.94 -6.18
CA VAL A 92 -9.18 -8.97 -7.17
C VAL A 92 -8.41 -10.08 -6.49
N LEU A 93 -8.50 -11.31 -7.00
CA LEU A 93 -7.84 -12.48 -6.40
C LEU A 93 -6.32 -12.35 -6.39
N GLU A 94 -5.77 -11.67 -7.38
CA GLU A 94 -4.34 -11.44 -7.56
C GLU A 94 -3.83 -10.23 -6.77
N MET A 95 -4.62 -9.73 -5.80
CA MET A 95 -4.20 -8.59 -5.00
C MET A 95 -2.96 -8.94 -4.18
N GLY A 96 -1.89 -8.25 -4.46
CA GLY A 96 -0.61 -8.39 -3.77
C GLY A 96 -0.19 -7.10 -3.06
N CYS A 97 0.89 -7.18 -2.31
CA CYS A 97 1.54 -6.01 -1.72
C CYS A 97 3.06 -6.15 -1.81
N ARG A 98 3.73 -5.01 -1.78
CA ARG A 98 5.17 -5.00 -1.57
C ARG A 98 5.47 -5.43 -0.13
N LEU A 99 6.38 -6.37 0.02
CA LEU A 99 6.94 -6.71 1.31
C LEU A 99 8.00 -5.64 1.66
N SER A 100 8.03 -5.24 2.91
CA SER A 100 9.04 -4.35 3.47
C SER A 100 9.80 -5.07 4.57
N TYR A 101 10.97 -4.57 4.90
CA TYR A 101 11.66 -5.01 6.10
C TYR A 101 10.93 -4.44 7.33
N ASP A 102 10.46 -5.33 8.18
CA ASP A 102 9.90 -5.04 9.50
C ASP A 102 10.50 -6.04 10.47
N ALA A 103 11.37 -5.59 11.39
CA ALA A 103 12.06 -6.47 12.34
C ALA A 103 11.07 -7.19 13.26
N ASP A 104 9.93 -6.57 13.52
CA ASP A 104 8.89 -7.07 14.42
C ASP A 104 7.64 -7.50 13.64
N VAL A 105 7.81 -8.03 12.42
CA VAL A 105 6.68 -8.55 11.65
C VAL A 105 5.86 -9.53 12.49
N TYR A 106 4.56 -9.32 12.51
CA TYR A 106 3.64 -10.19 13.21
C TYR A 106 3.13 -11.30 12.30
N TYR A 107 3.16 -12.53 12.80
CA TYR A 107 2.56 -13.68 12.15
C TYR A 107 1.94 -14.62 13.20
N ASN A 108 0.66 -14.91 13.04
CA ASN A 108 -0.09 -15.82 13.89
C ASN A 108 -0.69 -16.96 13.04
N PRO A 109 -0.07 -18.15 13.00
CA PRO A 109 -0.59 -19.27 12.23
C PRO A 109 -1.94 -19.79 12.76
N ASP A 110 -2.26 -19.51 14.04
CA ASP A 110 -3.49 -19.92 14.71
C ASP A 110 -4.57 -18.82 14.68
N ALA A 111 -4.44 -17.84 13.78
CA ALA A 111 -5.41 -16.76 13.65
C ALA A 111 -6.81 -17.30 13.32
N LEU A 112 -7.80 -16.78 14.02
CA LEU A 112 -9.19 -17.20 13.83
C LEU A 112 -9.72 -16.70 12.48
N SER A 113 -10.23 -17.61 11.67
CA SER A 113 -10.91 -17.24 10.42
C SER A 113 -12.25 -16.57 10.71
N ILE A 114 -12.56 -15.55 9.91
CA ILE A 114 -13.88 -14.92 9.90
C ILE A 114 -14.78 -15.72 8.98
N HIS A 115 -15.92 -16.18 9.50
CA HIS A 115 -16.86 -16.96 8.71
C HIS A 115 -17.86 -16.03 8.00
N LEU A 116 -18.00 -16.22 6.69
CA LEU A 116 -19.01 -15.55 5.87
C LEU A 116 -19.96 -16.58 5.31
N GLU A 117 -21.25 -16.29 5.46
CA GLU A 117 -22.26 -17.05 4.74
C GLU A 117 -22.03 -16.88 3.23
N GLN A 118 -22.41 -17.93 2.48
CA GLN A 118 -22.32 -17.87 1.02
C GLN A 118 -23.19 -16.71 0.52
N PRO A 119 -22.65 -15.80 -0.27
CA PRO A 119 -23.44 -14.68 -0.77
C PRO A 119 -24.59 -15.21 -1.63
N VAL A 120 -25.81 -14.90 -1.24
CA VAL A 120 -27.05 -15.30 -1.95
C VAL A 120 -27.23 -14.50 -3.24
N ALA A 121 -26.59 -13.31 -3.33
CA ALA A 121 -26.58 -12.48 -4.51
C ALA A 121 -25.19 -11.82 -4.65
N MET A 122 -24.82 -11.48 -5.88
CA MET A 122 -23.65 -10.64 -6.14
C MET A 122 -23.72 -9.42 -5.23
N PRO A 123 -22.65 -9.08 -4.52
CA PRO A 123 -22.59 -7.84 -3.77
C PRO A 123 -22.93 -6.68 -4.71
N ASP A 124 -23.77 -5.78 -4.25
CA ASP A 124 -24.18 -4.63 -5.06
C ASP A 124 -22.95 -3.80 -5.46
N GLU A 125 -22.51 -4.03 -6.68
CA GLU A 125 -21.33 -3.37 -7.26
C GLU A 125 -21.56 -1.86 -7.38
N SER A 126 -22.86 -1.45 -7.52
CA SER A 126 -23.21 -0.04 -7.61
C SER A 126 -22.98 0.70 -6.28
N ALA A 127 -23.32 0.10 -5.15
CA ALA A 127 -23.07 0.69 -3.84
C ALA A 127 -21.56 0.78 -3.51
N TYR A 128 -20.76 -0.16 -4.03
CA TYR A 128 -19.31 -0.10 -3.91
C TYR A 128 -18.72 0.98 -4.82
N GLN A 129 -19.18 1.06 -6.07
CA GLN A 129 -18.78 2.10 -7.02
C GLN A 129 -19.23 3.49 -6.54
N GLU A 130 -20.45 3.66 -6.03
CA GLU A 130 -20.89 4.91 -5.42
C GLU A 130 -20.02 5.34 -4.24
N ARG A 131 -19.60 4.38 -3.39
CA ARG A 131 -18.69 4.68 -2.27
C ARG A 131 -17.28 5.02 -2.76
N PHE A 132 -16.83 4.36 -3.81
CA PHE A 132 -15.55 4.64 -4.47
C PHE A 132 -15.61 6.01 -5.17
N GLU A 133 -16.67 6.28 -5.93
CA GLU A 133 -16.90 7.55 -6.62
C GLU A 133 -17.16 8.71 -5.65
N LYS A 134 -17.85 8.47 -4.52
CA LYS A 134 -18.01 9.48 -3.45
C LYS A 134 -16.72 9.76 -2.70
N ARG A 135 -15.78 8.82 -2.64
CA ARG A 135 -14.42 9.10 -2.14
C ARG A 135 -13.55 9.82 -3.18
N VAL A 136 -13.77 9.56 -4.46
CA VAL A 136 -13.06 10.21 -5.56
C VAL A 136 -13.40 11.70 -5.69
N PRO A 137 -14.68 12.18 -5.59
CA PRO A 137 -14.97 13.61 -5.59
C PRO A 137 -14.52 14.35 -4.32
N VAL A 138 -14.53 13.71 -3.14
CA VAL A 138 -13.87 14.26 -1.95
C VAL A 138 -12.36 14.32 -2.14
N LEU A 139 -11.80 13.39 -2.89
CA LEU A 139 -10.45 13.45 -3.43
C LEU A 139 -10.31 14.50 -4.55
N VAL A 140 -11.36 14.85 -5.30
CA VAL A 140 -11.35 15.84 -6.39
C VAL A 140 -11.63 17.27 -5.90
N GLU A 141 -12.46 17.50 -4.89
CA GLU A 141 -12.57 18.84 -4.24
C GLU A 141 -11.40 19.15 -3.29
N SER A 142 -10.79 18.13 -2.71
CA SER A 142 -9.45 18.16 -2.12
C SER A 142 -8.36 17.67 -3.10
N ALA A 143 -8.65 17.35 -4.36
CA ALA A 143 -7.71 16.74 -5.30
C ALA A 143 -6.52 17.66 -5.62
N GLY A 144 -6.74 18.96 -5.58
CA GLY A 144 -5.63 19.92 -5.55
C GLY A 144 -4.74 19.68 -4.33
N GLN A 145 -5.32 19.44 -3.17
CA GLN A 145 -4.59 19.26 -1.92
C GLN A 145 -4.11 17.82 -1.73
N THR A 146 -4.87 16.84 -2.13
CA THR A 146 -4.51 15.39 -2.00
C THR A 146 -3.55 14.94 -3.10
N LEU A 147 -3.71 15.41 -4.34
CA LEU A 147 -2.69 15.29 -5.39
C LEU A 147 -1.45 16.08 -5.00
N TYR A 148 -1.59 17.29 -4.47
CA TYR A 148 -0.50 18.09 -3.98
C TYR A 148 0.19 17.41 -2.79
N ASP A 149 -0.52 16.84 -1.84
CA ASP A 149 0.02 16.11 -0.71
C ASP A 149 0.66 14.79 -1.14
N GLN A 150 0.09 14.09 -2.12
CA GLN A 150 0.68 12.89 -2.71
C GLN A 150 1.94 13.22 -3.51
N TYR A 151 1.90 14.25 -4.35
CA TYR A 151 3.08 14.74 -5.07
C TYR A 151 4.13 15.28 -4.10
N ARG A 152 3.74 16.02 -3.07
CA ARG A 152 4.64 16.51 -2.03
C ARG A 152 5.27 15.37 -1.24
N TYR A 153 4.52 14.32 -0.94
CA TYR A 153 5.04 13.14 -0.26
C TYR A 153 6.07 12.42 -1.12
N VAL A 154 5.75 12.14 -2.39
CA VAL A 154 6.67 11.52 -3.35
C VAL A 154 7.90 12.41 -3.54
N ALA A 155 7.73 13.72 -3.69
CA ALA A 155 8.81 14.68 -3.78
C ALA A 155 9.75 14.62 -2.58
N ILE A 156 9.21 14.61 -1.36
CA ILE A 156 10.01 14.51 -0.12
C ILE A 156 10.81 13.20 -0.07
N GLN A 157 10.19 12.07 -0.43
CA GLN A 157 10.88 10.78 -0.48
C GLN A 157 11.98 10.77 -1.54
N TYR A 158 11.69 11.35 -2.70
CA TYR A 158 12.67 11.49 -3.78
C TYR A 158 13.84 12.41 -3.36
N GLU A 159 13.56 13.58 -2.81
CA GLU A 159 14.59 14.52 -2.35
C GLU A 159 15.49 13.90 -1.29
N PHE A 160 14.92 13.15 -0.35
CA PHE A 160 15.69 12.42 0.65
C PHE A 160 16.58 11.33 0.02
N ALA A 161 16.02 10.57 -0.94
CA ALA A 161 16.76 9.57 -1.69
C ALA A 161 17.90 10.21 -2.52
N LEU A 162 17.62 11.33 -3.19
CA LEU A 162 18.60 12.08 -3.97
C LEU A 162 19.73 12.62 -3.08
N GLN A 163 19.38 13.25 -1.96
CA GLN A 163 20.39 13.77 -1.03
C GLN A 163 21.30 12.64 -0.55
N ARG A 164 20.73 11.50 -0.18
CA ARG A 164 21.51 10.36 0.29
C ARG A 164 22.38 9.74 -0.81
N ALA A 165 21.88 9.67 -2.04
CA ALA A 165 22.67 9.22 -3.19
C ALA A 165 23.83 10.17 -3.48
N LEU A 166 23.63 11.48 -3.34
CA LEU A 166 24.69 12.49 -3.47
C LEU A 166 25.72 12.41 -2.35
N GLU A 167 25.33 12.10 -1.13
CA GLU A 167 26.24 11.86 0.00
C GLU A 167 27.12 10.63 -0.25
N GLU A 168 26.58 9.56 -0.86
CA GLU A 168 27.32 8.33 -1.19
C GLU A 168 28.30 8.54 -2.37
N HIS A 169 27.94 9.34 -3.36
CA HIS A 169 28.72 9.50 -4.61
C HIS A 169 29.43 10.84 -4.76
N GLY A 170 29.28 11.74 -3.79
CA GLY A 170 29.84 13.09 -3.81
C GLY A 170 28.98 14.10 -4.54
N SER A 171 29.30 15.38 -4.35
CA SER A 171 28.59 16.51 -4.92
C SER A 171 28.68 16.52 -6.45
N LEU A 172 27.59 16.93 -7.11
CA LEU A 172 27.49 17.10 -8.56
C LEU A 172 28.59 18.01 -9.09
N SER A 173 29.69 17.46 -9.55
CA SER A 173 30.70 18.20 -10.31
C SER A 173 30.62 17.84 -11.79
N ILE A 174 30.94 18.81 -12.67
CA ILE A 174 30.73 18.76 -14.14
C ILE A 174 31.44 17.58 -14.87
N LYS A 175 32.10 16.67 -14.14
CA LYS A 175 32.82 15.51 -14.70
C LYS A 175 32.41 14.17 -14.05
N VAL A 176 31.24 14.08 -13.48
CA VAL A 176 30.81 12.86 -12.78
C VAL A 176 30.14 11.91 -13.78
N ASP A 177 30.52 10.65 -13.73
CA ASP A 177 29.72 9.58 -14.30
C ASP A 177 28.44 9.46 -13.46
N PHE A 178 27.31 9.87 -14.03
CA PHE A 178 26.01 9.84 -13.36
C PHE A 178 25.44 8.43 -13.15
N LYS A 179 25.97 7.45 -13.86
CA LYS A 179 25.44 6.09 -13.84
C LYS A 179 25.44 5.45 -12.43
N PRO A 180 26.52 5.50 -11.64
CA PRO A 180 26.48 4.99 -10.26
C PRO A 180 25.51 5.75 -9.36
N LEU A 181 25.42 7.09 -9.52
CA LEU A 181 24.47 7.92 -8.80
C LEU A 181 23.03 7.52 -9.11
N LEU A 182 22.68 7.35 -10.39
CA LEU A 182 21.34 6.96 -10.84
C LEU A 182 20.96 5.57 -10.34
N VAL A 183 21.87 4.61 -10.35
CA VAL A 183 21.64 3.27 -9.80
C VAL A 183 21.36 3.33 -8.30
N THR A 184 22.13 4.10 -7.54
CA THR A 184 21.91 4.28 -6.11
C THR A 184 20.60 5.01 -5.83
N LEU A 185 20.30 6.07 -6.59
CA LEU A 185 19.07 6.82 -6.48
C LEU A 185 17.84 5.93 -6.77
N GLY A 186 17.87 5.17 -7.86
CA GLY A 186 16.78 4.23 -8.19
C GLY A 186 16.56 3.19 -7.08
N ARG A 187 17.64 2.62 -6.52
CA ARG A 187 17.56 1.70 -5.39
C ARG A 187 16.94 2.35 -4.15
N LEU A 188 17.33 3.58 -3.82
CA LEU A 188 16.80 4.30 -2.66
C LEU A 188 15.34 4.72 -2.88
N CYS A 189 14.99 5.19 -4.08
CA CYS A 189 13.62 5.50 -4.45
C CYS A 189 12.73 4.25 -4.38
N PHE A 190 13.18 3.12 -4.91
CA PHE A 190 12.48 1.85 -4.81
C PHE A 190 12.28 1.42 -3.35
N ALA A 191 13.32 1.52 -2.52
CA ALA A 191 13.24 1.21 -1.08
C ALA A 191 12.28 2.16 -0.34
N ALA A 192 12.18 3.42 -0.76
CA ALA A 192 11.26 4.41 -0.22
C ALA A 192 9.82 4.27 -0.75
N GLY A 193 9.57 3.34 -1.70
CA GLY A 193 8.25 3.11 -2.29
C GLY A 193 7.86 4.14 -3.35
N VAL A 194 8.82 4.87 -3.90
CA VAL A 194 8.60 5.75 -5.07
C VAL A 194 8.45 4.88 -6.31
N GLU A 195 7.38 5.10 -7.07
CA GLU A 195 7.14 4.38 -8.33
C GLU A 195 8.18 4.77 -9.39
N GLU A 196 8.47 3.85 -10.31
CA GLU A 196 9.48 4.07 -11.36
C GLU A 196 9.21 5.32 -12.18
N GLU A 197 7.95 5.51 -12.62
CA GLU A 197 7.54 6.68 -13.41
C GLU A 197 7.73 8.00 -12.64
N ASP A 198 7.42 8.01 -11.36
CA ASP A 198 7.63 9.17 -10.49
C ASP A 198 9.13 9.41 -10.26
N CYS A 199 9.91 8.35 -10.05
CA CYS A 199 11.35 8.45 -9.94
C CYS A 199 11.98 9.08 -11.19
N VAL A 200 11.62 8.60 -12.38
CA VAL A 200 12.08 9.16 -13.66
C VAL A 200 11.68 10.63 -13.80
N LYS A 201 10.41 10.94 -13.54
CA LYS A 201 9.86 12.30 -13.64
C LYS A 201 10.57 13.28 -12.71
N TRP A 202 10.78 12.92 -11.46
CA TRP A 202 11.47 13.76 -10.50
C TRP A 202 12.97 13.87 -10.83
N THR A 203 13.60 12.80 -11.31
CA THR A 203 14.98 12.85 -11.78
C THR A 203 15.13 13.80 -12.97
N MET A 204 14.20 13.77 -13.93
CA MET A 204 14.17 14.74 -15.03
C MET A 204 13.99 16.18 -14.55
N LEU A 205 13.16 16.39 -13.53
CA LEU A 205 12.94 17.72 -12.97
C LEU A 205 14.20 18.28 -12.29
N TYR A 206 14.90 17.46 -11.51
CA TYR A 206 16.07 17.89 -10.72
C TYR A 206 17.39 17.83 -11.49
N LEU A 207 17.55 16.85 -12.36
CA LEU A 207 18.81 16.55 -13.06
C LEU A 207 18.70 16.62 -14.59
N GLY A 208 17.52 16.94 -15.14
CA GLY A 208 17.28 16.89 -16.60
C GLY A 208 18.11 17.87 -17.43
N ASN A 209 18.74 18.87 -16.80
CA ASN A 209 19.71 19.73 -17.46
C ASN A 209 21.10 19.07 -17.62
N LEU A 210 21.33 17.96 -16.92
CA LEU A 210 22.62 17.25 -16.84
C LEU A 210 22.54 15.85 -17.45
N ILE A 211 21.37 15.24 -17.53
CA ILE A 211 21.15 13.86 -17.89
C ILE A 211 19.93 13.75 -18.82
N SER A 212 19.97 12.84 -19.80
CA SER A 212 18.81 12.57 -20.66
C SER A 212 17.88 11.52 -20.04
N GLU A 213 16.59 11.51 -20.45
CA GLU A 213 15.62 10.50 -20.00
C GLU A 213 16.07 9.06 -20.33
N VAL A 214 16.79 8.87 -21.44
CA VAL A 214 17.30 7.54 -21.84
C VAL A 214 18.38 7.02 -20.90
N GLU A 215 19.13 7.91 -20.23
CA GLU A 215 20.14 7.53 -19.25
C GLU A 215 19.55 7.21 -17.88
N ILE A 216 18.31 7.65 -17.63
CA ILE A 216 17.62 7.44 -16.35
C ILE A 216 16.89 6.09 -16.32
N ARG A 217 16.38 5.62 -17.46
CA ARG A 217 15.70 4.33 -17.62
C ARG A 217 16.70 3.20 -17.77
#